data_74e4e985f7de06074f97c4e7d20e8c83
#
_entry.id   74e4e985f7de06074f97c4e7d20e8c83
#
_cell.length_a   1.000
_cell.length_b   1.000
_cell.length_c   1.000
_cell.angle_alpha   90.00
_cell.angle_beta   90.00
_cell.angle_gamma   90.00
#
_symmetry.space_group_name_H-M   'P 1'
#
loop_
_entity.id
_entity.type
_entity.pdbx_description
1 polymer ?
#
loop_
_entity_poly.entity_id
_entity_poly.type
_entity_poly.pdbx_seq_one_letter_code
_entity_poly.pdbx_strand_id
1 'polypeptide(L)'
;MKQVALGRSGLMVSELCLGTMTWGTQNTEAEAFAQMDMATERGVTFWDTAEMYPTNPVSAETVGGTETIIGNWFAVRGGRDRVVLATKITGKGKTVRADQPISAATLRTAVEGSLRRLQTDYIDLYQLHWPNRGSYHFRQMWRYAPRFDDPAAIRDNMAEVLRAAGDLVAEGKIRALGLSNESVWGAAEWLRLAGVENLPRMVSVQNEYSLLCRQFDTDWAELSVLEDMPLLAYSPLATGLLSGKYAGDVVPEGTRRERTPDLGGRVTAQVFPAVSAYLGLARDHGLDPCQMAIAFTRQRPFACIPIIGATTLAQLESNIGAADLMLSDEVLADIDALHRLYPAPY
;
A
#
# COMPACT_ATOMS: atom_id res chain seq x y z
N MET A 1 5.68 16.16 11.29
CA MET A 1 4.85 15.28 10.43
C MET A 1 3.56 16.02 10.11
N LYS A 2 3.28 16.27 8.83
CA LYS A 2 2.08 16.97 8.37
C LYS A 2 0.88 16.02 8.37
N GLN A 3 -0.32 16.55 8.66
CA GLN A 3 -1.59 15.84 8.52
C GLN A 3 -2.26 16.23 7.20
N VAL A 4 -2.77 15.25 6.47
CA VAL A 4 -3.46 15.43 5.18
C VAL A 4 -4.82 14.72 5.21
N ALA A 5 -5.76 15.22 4.42
CA ALA A 5 -7.06 14.56 4.30
C ALA A 5 -6.94 13.23 3.52
N LEU A 6 -7.63 12.20 3.99
CA LEU A 6 -7.77 10.94 3.24
C LEU A 6 -9.01 11.04 2.33
N GLY A 7 -8.85 11.73 1.21
CA GLY A 7 -9.95 12.01 0.29
C GLY A 7 -11.17 12.58 1.01
N ARG A 8 -12.34 12.17 0.59
CA ARG A 8 -13.63 12.63 1.17
C ARG A 8 -14.09 11.80 2.38
N SER A 9 -13.18 11.12 3.08
CA SER A 9 -13.53 10.28 4.24
C SER A 9 -13.82 11.06 5.53
N GLY A 10 -13.38 12.31 5.63
CA GLY A 10 -13.34 13.06 6.88
C GLY A 10 -12.20 12.67 7.82
N LEU A 11 -11.37 11.68 7.45
CA LEU A 11 -10.20 11.27 8.23
C LEU A 11 -8.99 12.14 7.88
N MET A 12 -8.27 12.59 8.92
CA MET A 12 -6.95 13.20 8.77
C MET A 12 -5.88 12.15 9.09
N VAL A 13 -4.89 12.03 8.23
CA VAL A 13 -3.82 11.03 8.34
C VAL A 13 -2.45 11.69 8.22
N SER A 14 -1.42 11.08 8.80
CA SER A 14 -0.04 11.52 8.54
C SER A 14 0.32 11.36 7.06
N GLU A 15 1.08 12.30 6.51
CA GLU A 15 1.51 12.32 5.10
C GLU A 15 2.44 11.16 4.71
N LEU A 16 2.90 10.37 5.68
CA LEU A 16 3.54 9.07 5.51
C LEU A 16 2.69 8.01 6.23
N CYS A 17 2.60 6.83 5.64
CA CYS A 17 1.91 5.68 6.20
C CYS A 17 2.94 4.61 6.62
N LEU A 18 2.80 4.03 7.82
CA LEU A 18 3.65 2.94 8.29
C LEU A 18 3.13 1.61 7.72
N GLY A 19 3.93 0.96 6.89
CA GLY A 19 3.67 -0.38 6.37
C GLY A 19 4.22 -1.47 7.29
N THR A 20 3.46 -2.52 7.49
CA THR A 20 3.68 -3.51 8.56
C THR A 20 3.95 -4.94 8.08
N MET A 21 4.01 -5.17 6.78
CA MET A 21 4.00 -6.51 6.16
C MET A 21 5.14 -7.45 6.54
N THR A 22 6.18 -6.97 7.23
CA THR A 22 7.36 -7.76 7.64
C THR A 22 7.25 -8.31 9.06
N TRP A 23 6.30 -7.81 9.87
CA TRP A 23 6.18 -8.15 11.28
C TRP A 23 5.56 -9.53 11.48
N GLY A 24 6.31 -10.40 12.14
CA GLY A 24 5.95 -11.81 12.33
C GLY A 24 6.71 -12.77 11.42
N THR A 25 7.56 -12.27 10.47
CA THR A 25 8.47 -13.09 9.65
C THR A 25 9.88 -12.55 9.61
N GLN A 26 10.07 -11.32 9.13
CA GLN A 26 11.38 -10.65 9.07
C GLN A 26 11.68 -9.88 10.36
N ASN A 27 10.63 -9.42 11.04
CA ASN A 27 10.74 -8.74 12.32
C ASN A 27 9.99 -9.53 13.39
N THR A 28 10.56 -9.60 14.57
CA THR A 28 9.94 -10.07 15.80
C THR A 28 8.87 -9.09 16.29
N GLU A 29 8.02 -9.52 17.22
CA GLU A 29 7.05 -8.64 17.88
C GLU A 29 7.73 -7.48 18.62
N ALA A 30 8.86 -7.73 19.28
CA ALA A 30 9.61 -6.68 19.99
C ALA A 30 10.16 -5.60 19.03
N GLU A 31 10.68 -6.00 17.86
CA GLU A 31 11.13 -5.07 16.83
C GLU A 31 9.97 -4.30 16.21
N ALA A 32 8.81 -4.95 16.02
CA ALA A 32 7.59 -4.30 15.54
C ALA A 32 7.09 -3.26 16.55
N PHE A 33 7.13 -3.58 17.86
CA PHE A 33 6.79 -2.63 18.92
C PHE A 33 7.69 -1.40 18.88
N ALA A 34 9.00 -1.60 18.74
CA ALA A 34 9.95 -0.49 18.65
C ALA A 34 9.70 0.38 17.41
N GLN A 35 9.29 -0.21 16.28
CA GLN A 35 8.92 0.55 15.08
C GLN A 35 7.62 1.34 15.29
N MET A 36 6.60 0.76 15.94
CA MET A 36 5.34 1.45 16.26
C MET A 36 5.57 2.59 17.27
N ASP A 37 6.37 2.36 18.30
CA ASP A 37 6.74 3.38 19.28
C ASP A 37 7.44 4.56 18.57
N MET A 38 8.48 4.31 17.76
CA MET A 38 9.18 5.34 16.98
C MET A 38 8.23 6.08 16.02
N ALA A 39 7.40 5.36 15.27
CA ALA A 39 6.46 5.96 14.34
C ALA A 39 5.50 6.93 15.06
N THR A 40 4.95 6.49 16.18
CA THR A 40 4.05 7.30 17.01
C THR A 40 4.75 8.56 17.54
N GLU A 41 5.96 8.43 18.08
CA GLU A 41 6.78 9.53 18.58
C GLU A 41 7.11 10.55 17.50
N ARG A 42 7.33 10.08 16.26
CA ARG A 42 7.61 10.94 15.10
C ARG A 42 6.33 11.44 14.40
N GLY A 43 5.14 11.11 14.92
CA GLY A 43 3.85 11.56 14.41
C GLY A 43 3.37 10.84 13.16
N VAL A 44 3.92 9.66 12.82
CA VAL A 44 3.42 8.76 11.78
C VAL A 44 2.29 7.94 12.40
N THR A 45 1.08 8.45 12.30
CA THR A 45 -0.12 7.89 12.94
C THR A 45 -1.05 7.17 11.97
N PHE A 46 -0.73 7.13 10.69
CA PHE A 46 -1.43 6.31 9.69
C PHE A 46 -0.67 4.99 9.49
N TRP A 47 -1.31 3.86 9.79
CA TRP A 47 -0.70 2.53 9.71
C TRP A 47 -1.48 1.63 8.77
N ASP A 48 -0.76 0.85 7.95
CA ASP A 48 -1.34 -0.06 6.97
C ASP A 48 -0.91 -1.51 7.23
N THR A 49 -1.89 -2.38 7.41
CA THR A 49 -1.74 -3.82 7.55
C THR A 49 -2.69 -4.58 6.61
N ALA A 50 -2.78 -5.88 6.72
CA ALA A 50 -3.76 -6.73 6.01
C ALA A 50 -3.97 -8.06 6.73
N GLU A 51 -5.14 -8.68 6.56
CA GLU A 51 -5.42 -10.00 7.14
C GLU A 51 -4.43 -11.08 6.69
N MET A 52 -3.87 -10.97 5.48
CA MET A 52 -2.91 -11.94 4.97
C MET A 52 -1.47 -11.75 5.50
N TYR A 53 -1.18 -10.63 6.19
CA TYR A 53 0.17 -10.37 6.66
C TYR A 53 0.52 -11.21 7.91
N PRO A 54 1.81 -11.61 8.07
CA PRO A 54 2.99 -11.18 7.30
C PRO A 54 3.13 -11.84 5.93
N THR A 55 4.01 -11.25 5.12
CA THR A 55 4.40 -11.79 3.82
C THR A 55 5.88 -12.17 3.80
N ASN A 56 6.30 -12.88 2.74
CA ASN A 56 7.67 -13.33 2.52
C ASN A 56 8.17 -14.39 3.53
N PRO A 57 7.54 -15.59 3.52
CA PRO A 57 6.40 -15.99 2.67
C PRO A 57 5.03 -15.61 3.26
N VAL A 58 3.99 -15.67 2.43
CA VAL A 58 2.60 -15.79 2.91
C VAL A 58 2.35 -17.27 3.18
N SER A 59 2.00 -17.62 4.42
CA SER A 59 1.67 -19.00 4.77
C SER A 59 0.39 -19.07 5.60
N ALA A 60 -0.30 -20.21 5.55
CA ALA A 60 -1.54 -20.39 6.31
C ALA A 60 -1.30 -20.30 7.84
N GLU A 61 -0.10 -20.67 8.29
CA GLU A 61 0.28 -20.66 9.71
C GLU A 61 0.51 -19.25 10.25
N THR A 62 0.89 -18.30 9.40
CA THR A 62 1.23 -16.94 9.82
C THR A 62 0.17 -15.90 9.47
N VAL A 63 -0.84 -16.26 8.67
CA VAL A 63 -1.95 -15.35 8.30
C VAL A 63 -2.56 -14.69 9.55
N GLY A 64 -2.66 -13.35 9.51
CA GLY A 64 -3.20 -12.54 10.61
C GLY A 64 -2.19 -12.24 11.72
N GLY A 65 -0.97 -12.77 11.64
CA GLY A 65 0.06 -12.57 12.67
C GLY A 65 0.42 -11.10 12.86
N THR A 66 0.52 -10.34 11.78
CA THR A 66 0.82 -8.90 11.86
C THR A 66 -0.31 -8.12 12.54
N GLU A 67 -1.57 -8.40 12.24
CA GLU A 67 -2.70 -7.77 12.92
C GLU A 67 -2.71 -8.13 14.42
N THR A 68 -2.35 -9.36 14.78
CA THR A 68 -2.22 -9.79 16.19
C THR A 68 -1.11 -9.00 16.91
N ILE A 69 0.05 -8.81 16.29
CA ILE A 69 1.15 -7.99 16.85
C ILE A 69 0.68 -6.54 17.07
N ILE A 70 -0.04 -5.94 16.13
CA ILE A 70 -0.59 -4.59 16.28
C ILE A 70 -1.61 -4.55 17.42
N GLY A 71 -2.51 -5.54 17.53
CA GLY A 71 -3.47 -5.66 18.61
C GLY A 71 -2.80 -5.78 19.99
N ASN A 72 -1.73 -6.56 20.10
CA ASN A 72 -0.94 -6.69 21.33
C ASN A 72 -0.29 -5.34 21.71
N TRP A 73 0.21 -4.58 20.71
CA TRP A 73 0.74 -3.25 20.97
C TRP A 73 -0.32 -2.31 21.53
N PHE A 74 -1.54 -2.27 20.96
CA PHE A 74 -2.64 -1.47 21.48
C PHE A 74 -3.02 -1.90 22.90
N ALA A 75 -3.04 -3.19 23.19
CA ALA A 75 -3.34 -3.69 24.54
C ALA A 75 -2.31 -3.24 25.58
N VAL A 76 -1.03 -3.17 25.20
CA VAL A 76 0.07 -2.81 26.12
C VAL A 76 0.26 -1.30 26.22
N ARG A 77 0.18 -0.56 25.10
CA ARG A 77 0.48 0.89 25.02
C ARG A 77 -0.77 1.77 25.09
N GLY A 78 -1.95 1.23 24.76
CA GLY A 78 -3.16 2.03 24.58
C GLY A 78 -3.08 2.91 23.33
N GLY A 79 -3.90 3.96 23.27
CA GLY A 79 -3.83 4.98 22.22
C GLY A 79 -4.35 4.54 20.87
N ARG A 80 -5.29 3.57 20.81
CA ARG A 80 -5.95 3.15 19.57
C ARG A 80 -6.57 4.33 18.81
N ASP A 81 -7.12 5.29 19.53
CA ASP A 81 -7.76 6.50 19.02
C ASP A 81 -6.77 7.51 18.39
N ARG A 82 -5.49 7.39 18.67
CA ARG A 82 -4.43 8.22 18.09
C ARG A 82 -3.91 7.70 16.73
N VAL A 83 -4.29 6.49 16.37
CA VAL A 83 -3.85 5.81 15.14
C VAL A 83 -5.01 5.66 14.17
N VAL A 84 -4.83 6.14 12.95
CA VAL A 84 -5.70 5.79 11.82
C VAL A 84 -5.20 4.47 11.25
N LEU A 85 -5.96 3.40 11.44
CA LEU A 85 -5.55 2.04 11.09
C LEU A 85 -6.27 1.56 9.84
N ALA A 86 -5.47 1.19 8.83
CA ALA A 86 -5.95 0.55 7.62
C ALA A 86 -5.64 -0.95 7.66
N THR A 87 -6.61 -1.78 7.31
CA THR A 87 -6.39 -3.20 6.99
C THR A 87 -7.18 -3.61 5.76
N LYS A 88 -7.05 -4.87 5.32
CA LYS A 88 -7.56 -5.30 4.01
C LYS A 88 -8.12 -6.71 4.05
N ILE A 89 -9.24 -6.92 3.35
CA ILE A 89 -9.68 -8.26 2.97
C ILE A 89 -8.88 -8.74 1.76
N THR A 90 -8.33 -9.94 1.85
CA THR A 90 -7.64 -10.62 0.76
C THR A 90 -8.62 -10.98 -0.36
N GLY A 91 -8.27 -10.70 -1.60
CA GLY A 91 -9.03 -11.18 -2.76
C GLY A 91 -8.94 -12.71 -2.92
N LYS A 92 -9.51 -13.23 -3.99
CA LYS A 92 -9.47 -14.65 -4.30
C LYS A 92 -8.02 -15.18 -4.28
N GLY A 93 -7.79 -16.26 -3.52
CA GLY A 93 -6.48 -16.87 -3.36
C GLY A 93 -6.51 -18.09 -2.44
N LYS A 94 -5.61 -19.05 -2.68
CA LYS A 94 -5.64 -20.37 -2.00
C LYS A 94 -5.28 -20.28 -0.52
N THR A 95 -4.24 -19.51 -0.18
CA THR A 95 -3.64 -19.50 1.16
C THR A 95 -4.57 -18.97 2.24
N VAL A 96 -5.30 -17.89 1.97
CA VAL A 96 -6.13 -17.20 2.96
C VAL A 96 -7.59 -17.59 2.88
N ARG A 97 -8.12 -17.75 1.64
CA ARG A 97 -9.57 -17.89 1.41
C ARG A 97 -9.98 -19.16 0.68
N ALA A 98 -9.10 -20.14 0.53
CA ALA A 98 -9.42 -21.38 -0.21
C ALA A 98 -10.11 -21.09 -1.57
N ASP A 99 -9.60 -20.10 -2.29
CA ASP A 99 -10.13 -19.59 -3.58
C ASP A 99 -11.53 -18.94 -3.54
N GLN A 100 -12.08 -18.67 -2.35
CA GLN A 100 -13.33 -17.92 -2.26
C GLN A 100 -13.13 -16.44 -2.65
N PRO A 101 -14.06 -15.86 -3.41
CA PRO A 101 -14.00 -14.45 -3.77
C PRO A 101 -14.39 -13.55 -2.60
N ILE A 102 -14.13 -12.24 -2.72
CA ILE A 102 -14.76 -11.24 -1.87
C ILE A 102 -16.26 -11.23 -2.20
N SER A 103 -17.08 -11.48 -1.18
CA SER A 103 -18.54 -11.46 -1.19
C SER A 103 -19.05 -10.80 0.09
N ALA A 104 -20.34 -10.56 0.23
CA ALA A 104 -20.92 -10.05 1.46
C ALA A 104 -20.54 -10.90 2.69
N ALA A 105 -20.63 -12.23 2.57
CA ALA A 105 -20.32 -13.16 3.65
C ALA A 105 -18.84 -13.17 4.02
N THR A 106 -17.95 -13.25 3.02
CA THR A 106 -16.49 -13.29 3.27
C THR A 106 -15.98 -11.94 3.78
N LEU A 107 -16.55 -10.81 3.32
CA LEU A 107 -16.24 -9.48 3.83
C LEU A 107 -16.55 -9.36 5.32
N ARG A 108 -17.75 -9.76 5.75
CA ARG A 108 -18.15 -9.72 7.17
C ARG A 108 -17.23 -10.59 8.02
N THR A 109 -16.97 -11.82 7.58
CA THR A 109 -16.06 -12.75 8.28
C THR A 109 -14.66 -12.17 8.42
N ALA A 110 -14.14 -11.51 7.39
CA ALA A 110 -12.80 -10.92 7.39
C ALA A 110 -12.74 -9.73 8.35
N VAL A 111 -13.71 -8.82 8.33
CA VAL A 111 -13.79 -7.68 9.25
C VAL A 111 -13.82 -8.16 10.70
N GLU A 112 -14.69 -9.11 11.05
CA GLU A 112 -14.77 -9.67 12.39
C GLU A 112 -13.45 -10.35 12.82
N GLY A 113 -12.80 -11.03 11.87
CA GLY A 113 -11.48 -11.62 12.10
C GLY A 113 -10.41 -10.57 12.41
N SER A 114 -10.36 -9.50 11.61
CA SER A 114 -9.43 -8.39 11.81
C SER A 114 -9.67 -7.66 13.12
N LEU A 115 -10.92 -7.34 13.45
CA LEU A 115 -11.27 -6.70 14.73
C LEU A 115 -10.78 -7.50 15.94
N ARG A 116 -10.98 -8.83 15.92
CA ARG A 116 -10.49 -9.71 17.00
C ARG A 116 -8.97 -9.71 17.12
N ARG A 117 -8.23 -9.83 16.00
CA ARG A 117 -6.77 -9.85 16.01
C ARG A 117 -6.18 -8.50 16.41
N LEU A 118 -6.77 -7.41 15.92
CA LEU A 118 -6.39 -6.04 16.23
C LEU A 118 -6.83 -5.58 17.63
N GLN A 119 -7.66 -6.37 18.33
CA GLN A 119 -8.18 -6.09 19.67
C GLN A 119 -8.83 -4.69 19.74
N THR A 120 -9.68 -4.37 18.76
CA THR A 120 -10.38 -3.09 18.62
C THR A 120 -11.80 -3.29 18.11
N ASP A 121 -12.68 -2.34 18.40
CA ASP A 121 -14.08 -2.39 17.97
C ASP A 121 -14.31 -1.76 16.59
N TYR A 122 -13.32 -1.03 16.05
CA TYR A 122 -13.43 -0.36 14.77
C TYR A 122 -12.12 -0.34 13.99
N ILE A 123 -12.25 -0.25 12.66
CA ILE A 123 -11.17 -0.05 11.69
C ILE A 123 -11.43 1.26 10.96
N ASP A 124 -10.41 2.11 10.82
CA ASP A 124 -10.58 3.42 10.18
C ASP A 124 -10.72 3.33 8.67
N LEU A 125 -9.86 2.54 8.01
CA LEU A 125 -9.91 2.30 6.58
C LEU A 125 -9.89 0.80 6.29
N TYR A 126 -10.96 0.28 5.68
CA TYR A 126 -11.01 -1.11 5.26
C TYR A 126 -10.88 -1.22 3.74
N GLN A 127 -9.92 -2.00 3.26
CA GLN A 127 -9.56 -2.03 1.85
C GLN A 127 -9.85 -3.39 1.21
N LEU A 128 -10.27 -3.38 -0.06
CA LEU A 128 -10.30 -4.56 -0.90
C LEU A 128 -8.91 -4.76 -1.50
N HIS A 129 -8.18 -5.82 -1.09
CA HIS A 129 -6.74 -5.98 -1.36
C HIS A 129 -6.41 -6.17 -2.85
N TRP A 130 -7.29 -6.82 -3.60
CA TRP A 130 -7.31 -6.90 -5.06
C TRP A 130 -8.69 -7.33 -5.57
N PRO A 131 -9.07 -6.97 -6.79
CA PRO A 131 -10.37 -7.29 -7.34
C PRO A 131 -10.52 -8.79 -7.65
N ASN A 132 -11.74 -9.33 -7.46
CA ASN A 132 -12.06 -10.73 -7.75
C ASN A 132 -11.81 -11.11 -9.21
N ARG A 133 -11.98 -10.16 -10.15
CA ARG A 133 -11.80 -10.35 -11.60
C ARG A 133 -10.34 -10.36 -12.06
N GLY A 134 -9.40 -10.16 -11.12
CA GLY A 134 -8.00 -9.95 -11.46
C GLY A 134 -7.70 -8.53 -11.96
N SER A 135 -6.42 -8.21 -12.09
CA SER A 135 -5.95 -6.92 -12.59
C SER A 135 -4.54 -7.05 -13.20
N TYR A 136 -4.05 -5.98 -13.81
CA TYR A 136 -2.68 -5.91 -14.35
C TYR A 136 -1.60 -5.70 -13.27
N HIS A 137 -2.01 -5.49 -12.02
CA HIS A 137 -1.09 -5.30 -10.91
C HIS A 137 -0.23 -6.55 -10.63
N PHE A 138 0.70 -6.47 -9.69
CA PHE A 138 1.66 -7.53 -9.37
C PHE A 138 2.51 -7.94 -10.57
N ARG A 139 2.91 -6.96 -11.43
CA ARG A 139 3.72 -7.14 -12.65
C ARG A 139 3.07 -8.05 -13.70
N GLN A 140 1.73 -8.17 -13.66
CA GLN A 140 0.96 -8.88 -14.70
C GLN A 140 0.77 -8.05 -15.98
N MET A 141 1.10 -6.75 -15.99
CA MET A 141 0.86 -5.83 -17.10
C MET A 141 1.39 -6.34 -18.44
N TRP A 142 2.49 -7.07 -18.45
CA TRP A 142 3.09 -7.64 -19.66
C TRP A 142 2.28 -8.79 -20.28
N ARG A 143 1.37 -9.40 -19.51
CA ARG A 143 0.56 -10.54 -19.92
C ARG A 143 -0.93 -10.30 -19.70
N TYR A 144 -1.30 -9.11 -19.27
CA TYR A 144 -2.68 -8.81 -18.94
C TYR A 144 -3.55 -8.82 -20.20
N ALA A 145 -4.47 -9.79 -20.25
CA ALA A 145 -5.45 -9.95 -21.31
C ALA A 145 -6.85 -10.03 -20.66
N PRO A 146 -7.53 -8.89 -20.46
CA PRO A 146 -8.83 -8.87 -19.81
C PRO A 146 -9.85 -9.58 -20.68
N ARG A 147 -10.41 -10.66 -20.15
CA ARG A 147 -11.52 -11.41 -20.76
C ARG A 147 -12.52 -11.73 -19.66
N PHE A 148 -13.74 -11.30 -19.85
CA PHE A 148 -14.81 -11.45 -18.88
C PHE A 148 -16.02 -12.05 -19.57
N ASP A 149 -16.39 -13.29 -19.19
CA ASP A 149 -17.52 -14.00 -19.77
C ASP A 149 -18.86 -13.38 -19.35
N ASP A 150 -18.93 -12.82 -18.15
CA ASP A 150 -20.13 -12.20 -17.60
C ASP A 150 -19.80 -10.85 -16.89
N PRO A 151 -19.79 -9.74 -17.62
CA PRO A 151 -19.60 -8.41 -17.03
C PRO A 151 -20.73 -7.97 -16.08
N ALA A 152 -21.94 -8.54 -16.22
CA ALA A 152 -23.05 -8.24 -15.32
C ALA A 152 -22.80 -8.84 -13.93
N ALA A 153 -22.39 -10.11 -13.87
CA ALA A 153 -22.05 -10.78 -12.62
C ALA A 153 -20.92 -10.07 -11.86
N ILE A 154 -19.97 -9.44 -12.56
CA ILE A 154 -18.93 -8.61 -11.91
C ILE A 154 -19.57 -7.43 -11.19
N ARG A 155 -20.49 -6.69 -11.85
CA ARG A 155 -21.18 -5.55 -11.27
C ARG A 155 -22.10 -5.95 -10.12
N ASP A 156 -22.80 -7.08 -10.26
CA ASP A 156 -23.69 -7.61 -9.21
C ASP A 156 -22.89 -7.96 -7.95
N ASN A 157 -21.71 -8.58 -8.10
CA ASN A 157 -20.80 -8.85 -6.98
C ASN A 157 -20.26 -7.55 -6.34
N MET A 158 -19.89 -6.55 -7.15
CA MET A 158 -19.45 -5.26 -6.63
C MET A 158 -20.57 -4.58 -5.83
N ALA A 159 -21.79 -4.58 -6.33
CA ALA A 159 -22.94 -4.00 -5.63
C ALA A 159 -23.26 -4.76 -4.32
N GLU A 160 -23.24 -6.10 -4.34
CA GLU A 160 -23.39 -6.94 -3.15
C GLU A 160 -22.36 -6.60 -2.06
N VAL A 161 -21.07 -6.55 -2.44
CA VAL A 161 -19.97 -6.24 -1.53
C VAL A 161 -20.11 -4.82 -0.96
N LEU A 162 -20.48 -3.86 -1.80
CA LEU A 162 -20.65 -2.46 -1.37
C LEU A 162 -21.81 -2.29 -0.38
N ARG A 163 -22.94 -2.99 -0.57
CA ARG A 163 -24.05 -3.00 0.39
C ARG A 163 -23.61 -3.59 1.73
N ALA A 164 -22.94 -4.74 1.72
CA ALA A 164 -22.41 -5.35 2.93
C ALA A 164 -21.39 -4.46 3.66
N ALA A 165 -20.57 -3.73 2.91
CA ALA A 165 -19.65 -2.74 3.48
C ALA A 165 -20.43 -1.54 4.07
N GLY A 166 -21.52 -1.12 3.44
CA GLY A 166 -22.43 -0.10 3.97
C GLY A 166 -23.03 -0.50 5.32
N ASP A 167 -23.45 -1.77 5.46
CA ASP A 167 -23.93 -2.30 6.75
C ASP A 167 -22.84 -2.24 7.82
N LEU A 168 -21.60 -2.62 7.49
CA LEU A 168 -20.46 -2.58 8.41
C LEU A 168 -20.08 -1.14 8.83
N VAL A 169 -20.27 -0.16 7.94
CA VAL A 169 -20.13 1.27 8.29
C VAL A 169 -21.25 1.70 9.23
N ALA A 170 -22.49 1.31 8.96
CA ALA A 170 -23.63 1.63 9.83
C ALA A 170 -23.51 0.96 11.22
N GLU A 171 -22.91 -0.22 11.30
CA GLU A 171 -22.59 -0.91 12.55
C GLU A 171 -21.40 -0.26 13.29
N GLY A 172 -20.72 0.71 12.71
CA GLY A 172 -19.54 1.37 13.28
C GLY A 172 -18.25 0.53 13.27
N LYS A 173 -18.24 -0.62 12.60
CA LYS A 173 -17.10 -1.54 12.54
C LYS A 173 -16.00 -1.07 11.60
N ILE A 174 -16.36 -0.37 10.54
CA ILE A 174 -15.43 0.30 9.62
C ILE A 174 -15.87 1.75 9.40
N ARG A 175 -14.91 2.67 9.25
CA ARG A 175 -15.23 4.10 9.10
C ARG A 175 -15.21 4.54 7.64
N ALA A 176 -14.28 3.98 6.86
CA ALA A 176 -14.10 4.32 5.44
C ALA A 176 -13.69 3.08 4.63
N LEU A 177 -13.95 3.13 3.32
CA LEU A 177 -13.64 2.06 2.36
C LEU A 177 -12.53 2.49 1.40
N GLY A 178 -11.64 1.58 1.05
CA GLY A 178 -10.59 1.80 0.08
C GLY A 178 -10.42 0.63 -0.88
N LEU A 179 -9.73 0.90 -1.97
CA LEU A 179 -9.35 -0.08 -2.99
C LEU A 179 -7.85 -0.37 -2.90
N SER A 180 -7.44 -1.53 -3.39
CA SER A 180 -6.03 -1.84 -3.60
C SER A 180 -5.87 -2.70 -4.85
N ASN A 181 -4.76 -2.49 -5.58
CA ASN A 181 -4.47 -3.19 -6.82
C ASN A 181 -5.63 -3.16 -7.83
N GLU A 182 -6.36 -2.04 -7.83
CA GLU A 182 -7.55 -1.84 -8.64
C GLU A 182 -7.19 -1.09 -9.93
N SER A 183 -7.96 -1.32 -10.98
CA SER A 183 -7.88 -0.58 -12.24
C SER A 183 -8.75 0.68 -12.20
N VAL A 184 -8.47 1.64 -13.10
CA VAL A 184 -9.29 2.86 -13.24
C VAL A 184 -10.75 2.53 -13.53
N TRP A 185 -11.01 1.56 -14.44
CA TRP A 185 -12.37 1.09 -14.72
C TRP A 185 -13.07 0.61 -13.45
N GLY A 186 -12.38 -0.22 -12.65
CA GLY A 186 -12.98 -0.73 -11.42
C GLY A 186 -13.28 0.38 -10.42
N ALA A 187 -12.34 1.31 -10.23
CA ALA A 187 -12.57 2.45 -9.33
C ALA A 187 -13.76 3.30 -9.77
N ALA A 188 -13.85 3.65 -11.05
CA ALA A 188 -14.98 4.39 -11.58
C ALA A 188 -16.32 3.65 -11.39
N GLU A 189 -16.32 2.32 -11.55
CA GLU A 189 -17.53 1.51 -11.35
C GLU A 189 -17.92 1.43 -9.86
N TRP A 190 -16.96 1.29 -8.94
CA TRP A 190 -17.23 1.37 -7.50
C TRP A 190 -17.83 2.73 -7.11
N LEU A 191 -17.30 3.82 -7.63
CA LEU A 191 -17.81 5.19 -7.37
C LEU A 191 -19.22 5.38 -7.95
N ARG A 192 -19.44 4.88 -9.17
CA ARG A 192 -20.78 4.93 -9.82
C ARG A 192 -21.83 4.17 -9.01
N LEU A 193 -21.52 2.95 -8.59
CA LEU A 193 -22.43 2.13 -7.78
C LEU A 193 -22.73 2.78 -6.44
N ALA A 194 -21.72 3.33 -5.76
CA ALA A 194 -21.90 4.06 -4.51
C ALA A 194 -22.86 5.24 -4.68
N GLY A 195 -22.74 6.01 -5.77
CA GLY A 195 -23.63 7.13 -6.06
C GLY A 195 -25.06 6.72 -6.40
N VAL A 196 -25.22 5.67 -7.21
CA VAL A 196 -26.54 5.19 -7.64
C VAL A 196 -27.34 4.57 -6.48
N GLU A 197 -26.67 3.82 -5.61
CA GLU A 197 -27.32 3.14 -4.48
C GLU A 197 -27.24 3.92 -3.17
N ASN A 198 -26.68 5.13 -3.18
CA ASN A 198 -26.46 5.97 -1.98
C ASN A 198 -25.73 5.21 -0.86
N LEU A 199 -24.64 4.54 -1.22
CA LEU A 199 -23.79 3.74 -0.35
C LEU A 199 -22.46 4.45 -0.08
N PRO A 200 -21.68 4.03 0.96
CA PRO A 200 -20.36 4.58 1.21
C PRO A 200 -19.44 4.46 0.00
N ARG A 201 -18.79 5.57 -0.37
CA ARG A 201 -17.85 5.59 -1.50
C ARG A 201 -16.48 5.05 -1.11
N MET A 202 -15.73 4.59 -2.10
CA MET A 202 -14.30 4.33 -1.97
C MET A 202 -13.56 5.67 -1.83
N VAL A 203 -12.69 5.81 -0.82
CA VAL A 203 -12.03 7.09 -0.48
C VAL A 203 -10.57 7.14 -0.87
N SER A 204 -9.94 6.00 -1.17
CA SER A 204 -8.53 5.88 -1.53
C SER A 204 -8.28 4.65 -2.41
N VAL A 205 -7.15 4.65 -3.10
CA VAL A 205 -6.63 3.46 -3.77
C VAL A 205 -5.19 3.21 -3.35
N GLN A 206 -4.85 1.95 -3.07
CA GLN A 206 -3.50 1.52 -2.73
C GLN A 206 -2.90 0.72 -3.89
N ASN A 207 -2.05 1.36 -4.70
CA ASN A 207 -1.39 0.77 -5.85
C ASN A 207 0.14 0.92 -5.76
N GLU A 208 0.89 0.09 -6.50
CA GLU A 208 2.33 0.23 -6.61
C GLU A 208 2.71 1.56 -7.27
N TYR A 209 3.59 2.32 -6.61
CA TYR A 209 4.10 3.56 -7.18
C TYR A 209 5.50 3.89 -6.63
N SER A 210 6.42 4.19 -7.53
CA SER A 210 7.81 4.56 -7.23
C SER A 210 8.46 5.20 -8.44
N LEU A 211 9.71 5.63 -8.33
CA LEU A 211 10.53 6.07 -9.47
C LEU A 211 10.64 5.01 -10.60
N LEU A 212 10.50 3.72 -10.26
CA LEU A 212 10.60 2.60 -11.21
C LEU A 212 9.24 2.08 -11.68
N CYS A 213 8.13 2.54 -11.09
CA CYS A 213 6.76 2.12 -11.42
C CYS A 213 5.84 3.34 -11.40
N ARG A 214 5.62 3.97 -12.56
CA ARG A 214 4.86 5.21 -12.68
C ARG A 214 3.55 5.04 -13.45
N GLN A 215 2.96 3.86 -13.41
CA GLN A 215 1.68 3.56 -14.09
C GLN A 215 0.51 4.41 -13.60
N PHE A 216 0.62 5.00 -12.42
CA PHE A 216 -0.41 5.88 -11.86
C PHE A 216 -0.42 7.28 -12.49
N ASP A 217 0.65 7.70 -13.17
CA ASP A 217 0.81 9.06 -13.70
C ASP A 217 -0.13 9.40 -14.90
N THR A 218 -0.88 8.44 -15.38
CA THR A 218 -1.81 8.59 -16.53
C THR A 218 -3.27 8.63 -16.05
N ASP A 219 -4.10 7.70 -16.49
CA ASP A 219 -5.54 7.64 -16.21
C ASP A 219 -5.90 7.67 -14.72
N TRP A 220 -5.05 7.05 -13.88
CA TRP A 220 -5.23 7.09 -12.44
C TRP A 220 -5.03 8.48 -11.84
N ALA A 221 -4.06 9.25 -12.35
CA ALA A 221 -3.82 10.62 -11.88
C ALA A 221 -5.06 11.49 -12.14
N GLU A 222 -5.66 11.38 -13.32
CA GLU A 222 -6.90 12.09 -13.68
C GLU A 222 -8.04 11.72 -12.74
N LEU A 223 -8.33 10.43 -12.58
CA LEU A 223 -9.39 9.96 -11.68
C LEU A 223 -9.12 10.39 -10.23
N SER A 224 -7.90 10.27 -9.76
CA SER A 224 -7.50 10.66 -8.40
C SER A 224 -7.80 12.13 -8.11
N VAL A 225 -7.48 13.03 -9.05
CA VAL A 225 -7.71 14.48 -8.89
C VAL A 225 -9.19 14.80 -8.98
N LEU A 226 -9.92 14.28 -9.97
CA LEU A 226 -11.32 14.60 -10.19
C LEU A 226 -12.24 14.03 -9.09
N GLU A 227 -11.90 12.86 -8.57
CA GLU A 227 -12.70 12.18 -7.55
C GLU A 227 -12.19 12.40 -6.13
N ASP A 228 -11.12 13.17 -5.93
CA ASP A 228 -10.48 13.36 -4.62
C ASP A 228 -10.20 12.00 -3.94
N MET A 229 -9.48 11.15 -4.64
CA MET A 229 -9.18 9.78 -4.25
C MET A 229 -7.66 9.55 -4.19
N PRO A 230 -7.01 9.84 -3.05
CA PRO A 230 -5.56 9.78 -2.92
C PRO A 230 -5.01 8.38 -3.18
N LEU A 231 -3.80 8.35 -3.73
CA LEU A 231 -2.97 7.17 -3.84
C LEU A 231 -2.30 6.86 -2.50
N LEU A 232 -2.46 5.65 -1.99
CA LEU A 232 -1.59 5.05 -0.98
C LEU A 232 -0.51 4.28 -1.73
N ALA A 233 0.68 4.87 -1.87
CA ALA A 233 1.74 4.32 -2.70
C ALA A 233 2.50 3.22 -1.97
N TYR A 234 2.25 1.93 -2.31
CA TYR A 234 3.08 0.88 -1.75
C TYR A 234 4.37 0.67 -2.56
N SER A 235 5.40 0.17 -1.90
CA SER A 235 6.75 -0.04 -2.43
C SER A 235 7.41 1.23 -3.02
N PRO A 236 7.38 2.40 -2.33
CA PRO A 236 8.00 3.62 -2.84
C PRO A 236 9.51 3.46 -3.08
N LEU A 237 10.17 2.51 -2.40
CA LEU A 237 11.57 2.12 -2.61
C LEU A 237 11.74 0.89 -3.53
N ALA A 238 10.69 0.51 -4.28
CA ALA A 238 10.71 -0.68 -5.16
C ALA A 238 11.27 -1.92 -4.46
N THR A 239 10.76 -2.22 -3.25
CA THR A 239 11.22 -3.33 -2.39
C THR A 239 12.69 -3.27 -1.98
N GLY A 240 13.27 -2.08 -1.94
CA GLY A 240 14.64 -1.81 -1.55
C GLY A 240 15.62 -1.68 -2.71
N LEU A 241 15.20 -1.80 -3.97
CA LEU A 241 16.05 -1.54 -5.13
C LEU A 241 16.60 -0.12 -5.13
N LEU A 242 15.76 0.87 -4.84
CA LEU A 242 16.14 2.29 -4.82
C LEU A 242 17.01 2.69 -3.62
N SER A 243 17.26 1.79 -2.66
CA SER A 243 18.22 2.06 -1.60
C SER A 243 19.69 1.83 -2.01
N GLY A 244 19.92 1.24 -3.19
CA GLY A 244 21.24 0.91 -3.66
C GLY A 244 21.86 -0.37 -3.08
N LYS A 245 21.24 -0.99 -2.04
CA LYS A 245 21.80 -2.20 -1.40
C LYS A 245 21.93 -3.42 -2.31
N TYR A 246 21.23 -3.42 -3.44
CA TYR A 246 21.30 -4.47 -4.47
C TYR A 246 22.07 -4.02 -5.71
N ALA A 247 22.75 -2.87 -5.67
CA ALA A 247 23.52 -2.35 -6.80
C ALA A 247 24.58 -3.38 -7.23
N GLY A 248 24.77 -3.53 -8.55
CA GLY A 248 25.66 -4.56 -9.09
C GLY A 248 25.14 -5.99 -8.98
N ASP A 249 23.80 -6.15 -8.80
CA ASP A 249 23.13 -7.45 -8.70
C ASP A 249 23.52 -8.29 -7.46
N VAL A 250 23.99 -7.63 -6.41
CA VAL A 250 24.35 -8.31 -5.14
C VAL A 250 23.13 -8.69 -4.31
N VAL A 251 23.28 -9.73 -3.49
CA VAL A 251 22.24 -10.19 -2.55
C VAL A 251 22.84 -10.21 -1.14
N PRO A 252 22.77 -9.09 -0.39
CA PRO A 252 23.28 -9.07 0.99
C PRO A 252 22.47 -10.00 1.90
N GLU A 253 23.16 -10.61 2.86
CA GLU A 253 22.56 -11.51 3.85
C GLU A 253 21.46 -10.81 4.67
N GLY A 254 20.42 -11.53 5.05
CA GLY A 254 19.28 -11.03 5.82
C GLY A 254 18.31 -10.13 5.03
N THR A 255 18.59 -9.86 3.76
CA THR A 255 17.74 -8.99 2.96
C THR A 255 16.53 -9.72 2.36
N ARG A 256 15.54 -8.93 1.92
CA ARG A 256 14.35 -9.46 1.24
C ARG A 256 14.70 -10.25 -0.02
N ARG A 257 15.76 -9.86 -0.74
CA ARG A 257 16.18 -10.50 -1.99
C ARG A 257 16.70 -11.92 -1.76
N GLU A 258 17.28 -12.21 -0.61
CA GLU A 258 17.67 -13.57 -0.23
C GLU A 258 16.45 -14.50 -0.11
N ARG A 259 15.32 -13.99 0.42
CA ARG A 259 14.07 -14.75 0.58
C ARG A 259 13.23 -14.78 -0.70
N THR A 260 13.30 -13.74 -1.50
CA THR A 260 12.55 -13.56 -2.75
C THR A 260 13.51 -13.04 -3.81
N PRO A 261 14.29 -13.91 -4.49
CA PRO A 261 15.42 -13.53 -5.35
C PRO A 261 15.04 -12.56 -6.48
N ASP A 262 13.85 -12.72 -7.05
CA ASP A 262 13.32 -11.87 -8.12
C ASP A 262 12.58 -10.62 -7.61
N LEU A 263 12.50 -10.43 -6.29
CA LEU A 263 11.73 -9.36 -5.63
C LEU A 263 10.27 -9.28 -6.16
N GLY A 264 9.68 -10.46 -6.43
CA GLY A 264 8.33 -10.59 -6.96
C GLY A 264 8.20 -10.07 -8.39
N GLY A 265 9.18 -10.38 -9.23
CA GLY A 265 9.22 -10.02 -10.66
C GLY A 265 9.80 -8.62 -10.96
N ARG A 266 10.49 -7.99 -10.00
CA ARG A 266 11.13 -6.68 -10.22
C ARG A 266 12.59 -6.78 -10.68
N VAL A 267 13.22 -7.94 -10.52
CA VAL A 267 14.59 -8.16 -10.98
C VAL A 267 14.55 -8.53 -12.45
N THR A 268 14.91 -7.60 -13.30
CA THR A 268 14.97 -7.72 -14.76
C THR A 268 16.31 -7.20 -15.29
N ALA A 269 16.60 -7.45 -16.54
CA ALA A 269 17.80 -6.90 -17.20
C ALA A 269 17.83 -5.36 -17.23
N GLN A 270 16.66 -4.73 -17.18
CA GLN A 270 16.53 -3.26 -17.29
C GLN A 270 16.54 -2.55 -15.93
N VAL A 271 16.28 -3.27 -14.83
CA VAL A 271 16.10 -2.63 -13.51
C VAL A 271 17.40 -2.08 -12.94
N PHE A 272 18.52 -2.79 -13.06
CA PHE A 272 19.79 -2.33 -12.49
C PHE A 272 20.36 -1.10 -13.19
N PRO A 273 20.35 -0.98 -14.55
CA PRO A 273 20.68 0.27 -15.20
C PRO A 273 19.81 1.46 -14.74
N ALA A 274 18.51 1.26 -14.62
CA ALA A 274 17.58 2.29 -14.12
C ALA A 274 17.91 2.68 -12.66
N VAL A 275 18.09 1.71 -11.77
CA VAL A 275 18.49 1.95 -10.37
C VAL A 275 19.81 2.72 -10.31
N SER A 276 20.81 2.30 -11.07
CA SER A 276 22.13 2.97 -11.11
C SER A 276 22.00 4.44 -11.54
N ALA A 277 21.13 4.74 -12.52
CA ALA A 277 20.88 6.10 -12.96
C ALA A 277 20.24 6.96 -11.84
N TYR A 278 19.22 6.45 -11.15
CA TYR A 278 18.60 7.18 -10.01
C TYR A 278 19.54 7.34 -8.80
N LEU A 279 20.39 6.35 -8.51
CA LEU A 279 21.44 6.48 -7.49
C LEU A 279 22.49 7.53 -7.88
N GLY A 280 22.84 7.60 -9.17
CA GLY A 280 23.70 8.64 -9.71
C GLY A 280 23.10 10.01 -9.52
N LEU A 281 21.84 10.21 -9.90
CA LEU A 281 21.12 11.45 -9.73
C LEU A 281 21.07 11.88 -8.24
N ALA A 282 20.73 10.98 -7.33
CA ALA A 282 20.72 11.28 -5.90
C ALA A 282 22.11 11.78 -5.42
N ARG A 283 23.19 11.10 -5.81
CA ARG A 283 24.54 11.48 -5.45
C ARG A 283 24.91 12.86 -6.03
N ASP A 284 24.60 13.10 -7.29
CA ASP A 284 24.98 14.33 -8.00
C ASP A 284 24.27 15.57 -7.41
N HIS A 285 23.07 15.38 -6.81
CA HIS A 285 22.34 16.41 -6.06
C HIS A 285 22.57 16.35 -4.53
N GLY A 286 23.46 15.48 -4.03
CA GLY A 286 23.77 15.38 -2.58
C GLY A 286 22.60 14.87 -1.73
N LEU A 287 21.72 14.04 -2.31
CA LEU A 287 20.50 13.50 -1.66
C LEU A 287 20.69 12.07 -1.21
N ASP A 288 20.04 11.69 -0.11
CA ASP A 288 19.83 10.28 0.23
C ASP A 288 18.84 9.66 -0.79
N PRO A 289 19.20 8.54 -1.45
CA PRO A 289 18.36 7.97 -2.52
C PRO A 289 17.01 7.46 -2.02
N CYS A 290 16.91 6.97 -0.76
CA CYS A 290 15.64 6.54 -0.19
C CYS A 290 14.74 7.74 0.08
N GLN A 291 15.30 8.80 0.68
CA GLN A 291 14.53 10.03 0.93
C GLN A 291 14.10 10.70 -0.36
N MET A 292 14.97 10.76 -1.38
CA MET A 292 14.62 11.28 -2.70
C MET A 292 13.44 10.50 -3.31
N ALA A 293 13.48 9.18 -3.29
CA ALA A 293 12.44 8.34 -3.86
C ALA A 293 11.08 8.50 -3.13
N ILE A 294 11.09 8.61 -1.80
CA ILE A 294 9.88 8.84 -1.00
C ILE A 294 9.37 10.28 -1.20
N ALA A 295 10.24 11.29 -1.16
CA ALA A 295 9.86 12.69 -1.37
C ALA A 295 9.26 12.91 -2.77
N PHE A 296 9.80 12.26 -3.80
CA PHE A 296 9.22 12.27 -5.14
C PHE A 296 7.75 11.84 -5.15
N THR A 297 7.38 10.76 -4.45
CA THR A 297 5.99 10.30 -4.43
C THR A 297 5.04 11.30 -3.77
N ARG A 298 5.51 12.09 -2.80
CA ARG A 298 4.73 13.13 -2.11
C ARG A 298 4.55 14.41 -2.94
N GLN A 299 5.42 14.65 -3.91
CA GLN A 299 5.42 15.87 -4.75
C GLN A 299 4.77 15.64 -6.12
N ARG A 300 3.85 14.71 -6.21
CA ARG A 300 3.09 14.49 -7.45
C ARG A 300 1.92 15.47 -7.58
N PRO A 301 1.42 15.72 -8.82
CA PRO A 301 0.27 16.59 -9.05
C PRO A 301 -1.06 16.03 -8.54
N PHE A 302 -1.07 14.84 -7.97
CA PHE A 302 -2.19 14.18 -7.29
C PHE A 302 -1.82 13.87 -5.83
N ALA A 303 -2.84 13.73 -4.97
CA ALA A 303 -2.61 13.37 -3.57
C ALA A 303 -2.01 11.96 -3.46
N CYS A 304 -0.83 11.87 -2.85
CA CYS A 304 -0.12 10.60 -2.69
C CYS A 304 0.47 10.49 -1.28
N ILE A 305 0.18 9.38 -0.62
CA ILE A 305 0.68 9.04 0.72
C ILE A 305 1.53 7.78 0.59
N PRO A 306 2.87 7.87 0.65
CA PRO A 306 3.72 6.69 0.55
C PRO A 306 3.63 5.81 1.80
N ILE A 307 3.52 4.50 1.58
CA ILE A 307 3.59 3.48 2.62
C ILE A 307 5.05 3.08 2.79
N ILE A 308 5.67 3.56 3.85
CA ILE A 308 7.06 3.27 4.18
C ILE A 308 7.16 1.99 5.00
N GLY A 309 8.09 1.11 4.64
CA GLY A 309 8.40 -0.11 5.38
C GLY A 309 9.88 -0.18 5.72
N ALA A 310 10.19 -0.82 6.83
CA ALA A 310 11.57 -0.99 7.28
C ALA A 310 11.74 -2.33 7.99
N THR A 311 12.96 -2.88 7.99
CA THR A 311 13.34 -4.03 8.80
C THR A 311 14.22 -3.64 9.99
N THR A 312 14.69 -2.39 10.03
CA THR A 312 15.46 -1.84 11.17
C THR A 312 14.96 -0.44 11.53
N LEU A 313 15.18 -0.01 12.77
CA LEU A 313 14.84 1.33 13.23
C LEU A 313 15.60 2.42 12.46
N ALA A 314 16.86 2.19 12.11
CA ALA A 314 17.64 3.13 11.31
C ALA A 314 17.04 3.36 9.91
N GLN A 315 16.54 2.30 9.26
CA GLN A 315 15.83 2.43 7.99
C GLN A 315 14.52 3.20 8.16
N LEU A 316 13.77 2.93 9.23
CA LEU A 316 12.52 3.63 9.51
C LEU A 316 12.77 5.11 9.76
N GLU A 317 13.76 5.45 10.56
CA GLU A 317 14.15 6.84 10.85
C GLU A 317 14.55 7.60 9.58
N SER A 318 15.40 6.99 8.72
CA SER A 318 15.76 7.58 7.43
C SER A 318 14.54 7.80 6.53
N ASN A 319 13.65 6.80 6.43
CA ASN A 319 12.44 6.90 5.62
C ASN A 319 11.48 8.00 6.14
N ILE A 320 11.35 8.15 7.46
CA ILE A 320 10.55 9.23 8.09
C ILE A 320 11.15 10.61 7.76
N GLY A 321 12.48 10.71 7.71
CA GLY A 321 13.19 11.94 7.35
C GLY A 321 12.82 12.49 5.96
N ALA A 322 12.32 11.64 5.06
CA ALA A 322 11.80 12.08 3.76
C ALA A 322 10.61 13.07 3.88
N ALA A 323 9.93 13.14 5.02
CA ALA A 323 8.85 14.11 5.26
C ALA A 323 9.35 15.55 5.21
N ASP A 324 10.59 15.79 5.60
CA ASP A 324 11.20 17.13 5.66
C ASP A 324 11.90 17.51 4.34
N LEU A 325 12.02 16.56 3.39
CA LEU A 325 12.69 16.79 2.11
C LEU A 325 11.71 17.33 1.07
N MET A 326 12.06 18.45 0.45
CA MET A 326 11.42 19.00 -0.76
C MET A 326 12.43 18.97 -1.89
N LEU A 327 12.12 18.26 -2.96
CA LEU A 327 12.94 18.20 -4.18
C LEU A 327 12.77 19.50 -4.96
N SER A 328 13.88 20.04 -5.48
CA SER A 328 13.83 21.19 -6.38
C SER A 328 13.24 20.85 -7.75
N ASP A 329 12.82 21.87 -8.49
CA ASP A 329 12.33 21.69 -9.86
C ASP A 329 13.39 21.06 -10.77
N GLU A 330 14.67 21.34 -10.54
CA GLU A 330 15.79 20.74 -11.27
C GLU A 330 15.85 19.22 -11.03
N VAL A 331 15.80 18.79 -9.75
CA VAL A 331 15.77 17.35 -9.40
C VAL A 331 14.55 16.65 -10.01
N LEU A 332 13.38 17.29 -9.97
CA LEU A 332 12.16 16.73 -10.57
C LEU A 332 12.26 16.60 -12.09
N ALA A 333 12.88 17.59 -12.76
CA ALA A 333 13.13 17.55 -14.20
C ALA A 333 14.11 16.43 -14.59
N ASP A 334 15.17 16.24 -13.80
CA ASP A 334 16.15 15.17 -14.01
C ASP A 334 15.51 13.78 -13.77
N ILE A 335 14.66 13.64 -12.75
CA ILE A 335 13.86 12.43 -12.52
C ILE A 335 12.97 12.13 -13.74
N ASP A 336 12.31 13.13 -14.31
CA ASP A 336 11.46 12.96 -15.48
C ASP A 336 12.27 12.62 -16.74
N ALA A 337 13.48 13.15 -16.88
CA ALA A 337 14.40 12.77 -17.95
C ALA A 337 14.81 11.30 -17.84
N LEU A 338 15.16 10.84 -16.64
CA LEU A 338 15.49 9.43 -16.40
C LEU A 338 14.28 8.51 -16.63
N HIS A 339 13.08 8.93 -16.25
CA HIS A 339 11.87 8.14 -16.50
C HIS A 339 11.61 7.92 -17.99
N ARG A 340 11.92 8.91 -18.85
CA ARG A 340 11.82 8.75 -20.31
C ARG A 340 12.80 7.72 -20.87
N LEU A 341 13.96 7.55 -20.22
CA LEU A 341 14.94 6.53 -20.59
C LEU A 341 14.57 5.14 -20.08
N TYR A 342 13.92 5.07 -18.91
CA TYR A 342 13.55 3.84 -18.22
C TYR A 342 12.07 3.85 -17.80
N PRO A 343 11.11 3.87 -18.75
CA PRO A 343 9.68 4.09 -18.43
C PRO A 343 9.02 2.93 -17.68
N ALA A 344 9.49 1.69 -17.88
CA ALA A 344 8.97 0.50 -17.23
C ALA A 344 10.08 -0.54 -17.11
N PRO A 345 11.04 -0.39 -16.17
CA PRO A 345 12.21 -1.27 -16.09
C PRO A 345 11.89 -2.67 -15.53
N TYR A 346 10.66 -2.90 -15.02
CA TYR A 346 10.15 -4.22 -14.61
C TYR A 346 8.67 -4.40 -14.87
#